data_d433156ce8cb2e57e9c5c37323879e78
#
_entry.id   d433156ce8cb2e57e9c5c37323879e78
#
_cell.length_a   1.000
_cell.length_b   1.000
_cell.length_c   1.000
_cell.angle_alpha   90.00
_cell.angle_beta   90.00
_cell.angle_gamma   90.00
#
_symmetry.space_group_name_H-M   'P 1'
#
loop_
_entity.id
_entity.type
_entity.pdbx_description
1 polymer ?
#
loop_
_entity_poly.entity_id
_entity_poly.type
_entity_poly.pdbx_seq_one_letter_code
_entity_poly.pdbx_strand_id
1 'polypeptide(L)'
;TILGYILMSAFGGMGRNPWFMIPMALSVVASVIFSLYTYQREKQEQARLARIYNARLVEMNKAMLASHAQQRRFYAHNYPDAMTAFQLAETAYVEAKSTQHPLRSQARLWERRTEDGDFGVLRLGMGALPSTVVYTVQDADPFTDDPQLRAAMKLADDSRFVADIPVILTLRQPPEERKDEAPDEREEEAQAKAQQVVRTPYAHALALAGERVAVYGYARALLAHFTVFHSPLDARIYGVAQKDAEWRWALALPHSQGEHNAQWCFLDAPPDDEDEVVSEDEEETPYTRFLEGIRRTLAQRKLQLEERDDNSQGGLSNQAVTLPFLLLVVDLMDAAYAANSPLREIETDSALSLLLENGGQLGAAVIFLTPDRSKAPSQCEAVIEVERTTPPSNRKVNGVLSFRYAEVGVNSVRYLGGADTVDRLQDVNK
;
A
#
# COMPACT_ATOMS: atom_id res chain seq x y z
N THR A 1 -51.08 -47.54 8.88
CA THR A 1 -51.62 -48.56 9.86
C THR A 1 -53.04 -48.23 10.32
N ILE A 2 -53.41 -46.96 10.60
CA ILE A 2 -54.76 -46.57 11.04
C ILE A 2 -55.82 -46.79 9.95
N LEU A 3 -55.48 -46.47 8.71
CA LEU A 3 -56.37 -46.70 7.54
C LEU A 3 -56.64 -48.16 7.28
N GLY A 4 -55.65 -49.02 7.47
CA GLY A 4 -55.80 -50.51 7.37
C GLY A 4 -56.73 -51.07 8.47
N TYR A 5 -56.66 -50.50 9.68
CA TYR A 5 -57.50 -50.96 10.78
C TYR A 5 -58.96 -50.47 10.63
N ILE A 6 -59.15 -49.24 10.12
CA ILE A 6 -60.48 -48.70 9.81
C ILE A 6 -61.14 -49.56 8.72
N LEU A 7 -60.35 -49.90 7.67
CA LEU A 7 -60.81 -50.78 6.59
C LEU A 7 -61.19 -52.16 7.11
N MET A 8 -60.36 -52.74 8.01
CA MET A 8 -60.56 -54.07 8.57
C MET A 8 -61.75 -54.10 9.52
N SER A 9 -62.01 -53.00 10.29
CA SER A 9 -63.20 -52.85 11.15
C SER A 9 -64.49 -52.62 10.35
N ALA A 10 -64.39 -52.07 9.14
CA ALA A 10 -65.56 -51.86 8.29
C ALA A 10 -65.99 -53.11 7.51
N PHE A 11 -65.07 -54.03 7.25
CA PHE A 11 -65.37 -55.27 6.48
C PHE A 11 -65.44 -56.54 7.33
N GLY A 12 -64.97 -56.48 8.59
CA GLY A 12 -65.03 -57.64 9.50
C GLY A 12 -66.20 -57.52 10.47
N GLY A 13 -67.27 -58.24 10.23
CA GLY A 13 -68.47 -58.26 11.07
C GLY A 13 -68.26 -58.90 12.47
N MET A 14 -67.32 -58.49 13.24
CA MET A 14 -66.99 -59.01 14.58
C MET A 14 -67.18 -57.92 15.65
N GLY A 15 -68.29 -58.00 16.33
CA GLY A 15 -68.56 -57.50 17.68
C GLY A 15 -68.21 -56.07 17.94
N ARG A 16 -69.20 -55.15 17.86
CA ARG A 16 -69.20 -53.78 18.40
C ARG A 16 -68.90 -53.71 19.88
N ASN A 17 -67.66 -53.99 20.31
CA ASN A 17 -67.26 -53.77 21.67
C ASN A 17 -66.48 -52.44 21.74
N PRO A 18 -67.08 -51.33 22.16
CA PRO A 18 -66.43 -50.00 22.16
C PRO A 18 -65.17 -49.96 23.03
N TRP A 19 -64.98 -50.94 23.93
CA TRP A 19 -63.82 -51.02 24.78
C TRP A 19 -62.49 -51.28 24.08
N PHE A 20 -62.48 -51.87 22.87
CA PHE A 20 -61.28 -52.04 22.06
C PHE A 20 -60.84 -50.75 21.35
N MET A 21 -61.71 -49.79 21.18
CA MET A 21 -61.39 -48.49 20.59
C MET A 21 -60.68 -47.54 21.56
N ILE A 22 -60.84 -47.72 22.85
CA ILE A 22 -60.26 -46.89 23.91
C ILE A 22 -58.73 -46.98 23.90
N PRO A 23 -58.07 -48.14 23.94
CA PRO A 23 -56.60 -48.25 23.87
C PRO A 23 -56.02 -47.68 22.58
N MET A 24 -56.71 -47.87 21.48
CA MET A 24 -56.31 -47.35 20.15
C MET A 24 -56.42 -45.83 20.12
N ALA A 25 -57.51 -45.25 20.60
CA ALA A 25 -57.68 -43.80 20.70
C ALA A 25 -56.62 -43.21 21.67
N LEU A 26 -56.35 -43.89 22.80
CA LEU A 26 -55.33 -43.45 23.75
C LEU A 26 -53.92 -43.50 23.15
N SER A 27 -53.58 -44.51 22.34
CA SER A 27 -52.29 -44.64 21.67
C SER A 27 -52.09 -43.55 20.63
N VAL A 28 -53.15 -43.15 19.88
CA VAL A 28 -53.11 -42.02 18.93
C VAL A 28 -52.90 -40.72 19.68
N VAL A 29 -53.65 -40.46 20.76
CA VAL A 29 -53.48 -39.25 21.59
C VAL A 29 -52.08 -39.20 22.17
N ALA A 30 -51.58 -40.30 22.71
CA ALA A 30 -50.21 -40.38 23.26
C ALA A 30 -49.15 -40.12 22.18
N SER A 31 -49.34 -40.66 20.95
CA SER A 31 -48.46 -40.41 19.82
C SER A 31 -48.44 -38.93 19.40
N VAL A 32 -49.61 -38.29 19.37
CA VAL A 32 -49.71 -36.83 19.06
C VAL A 32 -49.05 -36.02 20.15
N ILE A 33 -49.31 -36.32 21.42
CA ILE A 33 -48.67 -35.62 22.53
C ILE A 33 -47.16 -35.81 22.50
N PHE A 34 -46.67 -37.02 22.25
CA PHE A 34 -45.23 -37.27 22.13
C PHE A 34 -44.63 -36.56 20.92
N SER A 35 -45.30 -36.53 19.77
CA SER A 35 -44.86 -35.79 18.61
C SER A 35 -44.82 -34.27 18.85
N LEU A 36 -45.80 -33.70 19.56
CA LEU A 36 -45.80 -32.30 19.93
C LEU A 36 -44.68 -31.98 20.95
N TYR A 37 -44.44 -32.88 21.91
CA TYR A 37 -43.36 -32.71 22.88
C TYR A 37 -41.99 -32.76 22.23
N THR A 38 -41.73 -33.72 21.32
CA THR A 38 -40.48 -33.81 20.58
C THR A 38 -40.27 -32.59 19.69
N TYR A 39 -41.31 -32.14 18.97
CA TYR A 39 -41.26 -30.93 18.16
C TYR A 39 -40.94 -29.68 19.00
N GLN A 40 -41.59 -29.50 20.14
CA GLN A 40 -41.29 -28.36 21.04
C GLN A 40 -39.87 -28.40 21.58
N ARG A 41 -39.40 -29.60 21.95
CA ARG A 41 -38.01 -29.80 22.43
C ARG A 41 -36.99 -29.47 21.35
N GLU A 42 -37.16 -29.99 20.13
CA GLU A 42 -36.30 -29.69 18.99
C GLU A 42 -36.27 -28.18 18.69
N LYS A 43 -37.43 -27.53 18.68
CA LYS A 43 -37.53 -26.10 18.48
C LYS A 43 -36.81 -25.31 19.59
N GLN A 44 -36.89 -25.74 20.84
CA GLN A 44 -36.15 -25.10 21.94
C GLN A 44 -34.65 -25.30 21.83
N GLU A 45 -34.20 -26.51 21.45
CA GLU A 45 -32.79 -26.81 21.23
C GLU A 45 -32.23 -25.99 20.04
N GLN A 46 -32.95 -25.90 18.93
CA GLN A 46 -32.57 -25.06 17.82
C GLN A 46 -32.47 -23.57 18.19
N ALA A 47 -33.47 -23.06 18.94
CA ALA A 47 -33.45 -21.68 19.43
C ALA A 47 -32.29 -21.44 20.41
N ARG A 48 -31.91 -22.41 21.23
CA ARG A 48 -30.75 -22.35 22.12
C ARG A 48 -29.44 -22.31 21.32
N LEU A 49 -29.26 -23.21 20.35
CA LEU A 49 -28.09 -23.26 19.49
C LEU A 49 -27.95 -21.96 18.69
N ALA A 50 -29.05 -21.46 18.15
CA ALA A 50 -29.08 -20.17 17.43
C ALA A 50 -28.60 -19.00 18.30
N ARG A 51 -29.02 -18.96 19.58
CA ARG A 51 -28.58 -17.92 20.53
C ARG A 51 -27.08 -18.02 20.81
N ILE A 52 -26.55 -19.23 21.04
CA ILE A 52 -25.13 -19.46 21.29
C ILE A 52 -24.32 -19.07 20.05
N TYR A 53 -24.76 -19.47 18.86
CA TYR A 53 -24.10 -19.14 17.61
C TYR A 53 -24.07 -17.62 17.36
N ASN A 54 -25.21 -16.95 17.51
CA ASN A 54 -25.28 -15.49 17.36
C ASN A 54 -24.41 -14.77 18.40
N ALA A 55 -24.38 -15.23 19.63
CA ALA A 55 -23.49 -14.66 20.66
C ALA A 55 -22.02 -14.81 20.26
N ARG A 56 -21.65 -15.96 19.68
CA ARG A 56 -20.29 -16.19 19.20
C ARG A 56 -19.94 -15.30 18.00
N LEU A 57 -20.86 -15.12 17.06
CA LEU A 57 -20.68 -14.17 15.94
C LEU A 57 -20.46 -12.74 16.43
N VAL A 58 -21.22 -12.30 17.43
CA VAL A 58 -21.04 -10.96 18.03
C VAL A 58 -19.66 -10.84 18.69
N GLU A 59 -19.20 -11.85 19.39
CA GLU A 59 -17.86 -11.87 19.99
C GLU A 59 -16.76 -11.81 18.92
N MET A 60 -16.88 -12.61 17.85
CA MET A 60 -15.94 -12.61 16.73
C MET A 60 -15.93 -11.25 16.02
N ASN A 61 -17.08 -10.64 15.77
CA ASN A 61 -17.18 -9.30 15.19
C ASN A 61 -16.47 -8.25 16.07
N LYS A 62 -16.67 -8.31 17.39
CA LYS A 62 -15.97 -7.41 18.32
C LYS A 62 -14.46 -7.61 18.28
N ALA A 63 -13.98 -8.85 18.24
CA ALA A 63 -12.56 -9.16 18.12
C ALA A 63 -11.97 -8.66 16.80
N MET A 64 -12.67 -8.85 15.68
CA MET A 64 -12.30 -8.33 14.37
C MET A 64 -12.16 -6.80 14.39
N LEU A 65 -13.17 -6.09 14.89
CA LEU A 65 -13.14 -4.63 14.96
C LEU A 65 -12.00 -4.11 15.84
N ALA A 66 -11.68 -4.80 16.93
CA ALA A 66 -10.54 -4.47 17.79
C ALA A 66 -9.21 -4.66 17.04
N SER A 67 -9.04 -5.76 16.31
CA SER A 67 -7.87 -6.01 15.46
C SER A 67 -7.75 -4.97 14.34
N HIS A 68 -8.84 -4.65 13.65
CA HIS A 68 -8.86 -3.59 12.62
C HIS A 68 -8.46 -2.22 13.20
N ALA A 69 -8.95 -1.89 14.41
CA ALA A 69 -8.58 -0.65 15.08
C ALA A 69 -7.10 -0.63 15.47
N GLN A 70 -6.54 -1.76 15.89
CA GLN A 70 -5.13 -1.89 16.20
C GLN A 70 -4.26 -1.74 14.94
N GLN A 71 -4.63 -2.40 13.84
CA GLN A 71 -3.95 -2.30 12.56
C GLN A 71 -3.96 -0.85 12.03
N ARG A 72 -5.12 -0.16 12.07
CA ARG A 72 -5.21 1.26 11.70
C ARG A 72 -4.30 2.15 12.55
N ARG A 73 -4.27 1.94 13.86
CA ARG A 73 -3.38 2.73 14.76
C ARG A 73 -1.92 2.52 14.44
N PHE A 74 -1.51 1.27 14.18
CA PHE A 74 -0.14 0.94 13.81
C PHE A 74 0.27 1.66 12.52
N TYR A 75 -0.53 1.56 11.45
CA TYR A 75 -0.22 2.20 10.18
C TYR A 75 -0.28 3.74 10.27
N ALA A 76 -1.27 4.30 10.96
CA ALA A 76 -1.37 5.75 11.14
C ALA A 76 -0.19 6.32 11.95
N HIS A 77 0.35 5.56 12.92
CA HIS A 77 1.52 5.98 13.67
C HIS A 77 2.79 5.90 12.83
N ASN A 78 3.02 4.80 12.12
CA ASN A 78 4.25 4.60 11.36
C ASN A 78 4.26 5.37 10.03
N TYR A 79 3.11 5.60 9.43
CA TYR A 79 2.95 6.27 8.14
C TYR A 79 1.95 7.43 8.26
N PRO A 80 2.29 8.51 8.97
CA PRO A 80 1.42 9.65 9.14
C PRO A 80 1.24 10.43 7.83
N ASP A 81 0.20 11.27 7.77
CA ASP A 81 -0.03 12.16 6.64
C ASP A 81 1.03 13.27 6.53
N ALA A 82 1.05 13.97 5.39
CA ALA A 82 2.02 15.02 5.11
C ALA A 82 1.97 16.16 6.15
N MET A 83 0.79 16.51 6.66
CA MET A 83 0.64 17.55 7.67
C MET A 83 1.27 17.12 9.01
N THR A 84 1.01 15.90 9.43
CA THR A 84 1.64 15.33 10.63
C THR A 84 3.16 15.19 10.45
N ALA A 85 3.63 14.82 9.25
CA ALA A 85 5.06 14.79 8.93
C ALA A 85 5.70 16.17 9.08
N PHE A 86 5.07 17.25 8.59
CA PHE A 86 5.54 18.62 8.81
C PHE A 86 5.61 19.00 10.28
N GLN A 87 4.58 18.64 11.07
CA GLN A 87 4.59 18.90 12.52
C GLN A 87 5.75 18.18 13.23
N LEU A 88 6.09 16.96 12.80
CA LEU A 88 7.24 16.23 13.32
C LEU A 88 8.55 16.96 13.00
N ALA A 89 8.72 17.44 11.76
CA ALA A 89 9.90 18.21 11.36
C ALA A 89 10.00 19.55 12.11
N GLU A 90 8.89 20.28 12.25
CA GLU A 90 8.84 21.55 13.01
C GLU A 90 9.19 21.32 14.46
N THR A 91 8.63 20.30 15.10
CA THR A 91 8.94 19.94 16.50
C THR A 91 10.42 19.64 16.68
N ALA A 92 11.00 18.81 15.79
CA ALA A 92 12.42 18.49 15.83
C ALA A 92 13.31 19.74 15.66
N TYR A 93 12.94 20.66 14.76
CA TYR A 93 13.64 21.92 14.54
C TYR A 93 13.60 22.83 15.77
N VAL A 94 12.44 22.96 16.42
CA VAL A 94 12.29 23.76 17.65
C VAL A 94 13.11 23.15 18.79
N GLU A 95 13.09 21.82 18.95
CA GLU A 95 13.90 21.10 19.94
C GLU A 95 15.40 21.28 19.68
N ALA A 96 15.86 21.22 18.43
CA ALA A 96 17.26 21.41 18.07
C ALA A 96 17.76 22.84 18.37
N LYS A 97 16.90 23.85 18.25
CA LYS A 97 17.22 25.25 18.62
C LYS A 97 17.24 25.51 20.13
N SER A 98 16.61 24.63 20.90
CA SER A 98 16.60 24.74 22.35
C SER A 98 17.95 24.31 22.91
N THR A 99 18.75 25.25 23.38
CA THR A 99 20.07 25.00 24.00
C THR A 99 19.98 24.23 25.32
N GLN A 100 18.80 24.06 25.88
CA GLN A 100 18.60 23.46 27.21
C GLN A 100 18.34 21.94 27.16
N HIS A 101 17.98 21.38 25.99
CA HIS A 101 17.73 19.96 25.87
C HIS A 101 18.32 19.45 24.56
N PRO A 102 19.33 18.56 24.60
CA PRO A 102 19.74 17.82 23.41
C PRO A 102 18.53 17.05 22.87
N LEU A 103 18.46 16.89 21.55
CA LEU A 103 17.41 16.15 20.84
C LEU A 103 16.95 14.95 21.69
N ARG A 104 15.73 15.02 22.19
CA ARG A 104 15.19 13.90 22.92
C ARG A 104 15.04 12.74 21.93
N SER A 105 15.32 11.53 22.37
CA SER A 105 15.16 10.29 21.60
C SER A 105 13.72 10.05 21.07
N GLN A 106 12.81 10.98 21.28
CA GLN A 106 11.43 10.99 20.80
C GLN A 106 11.24 11.72 19.45
N ALA A 107 12.26 12.43 18.96
CA ALA A 107 12.19 13.03 17.64
C ALA A 107 12.17 11.91 16.58
N ARG A 108 11.05 11.79 15.87
CA ARG A 108 10.87 10.83 14.80
C ARG A 108 11.48 11.28 13.47
N LEU A 109 12.12 12.46 13.45
CA LEU A 109 12.84 12.96 12.29
C LEU A 109 14.01 12.03 11.97
N TRP A 110 14.05 11.54 10.73
CA TRP A 110 15.08 10.64 10.23
C TRP A 110 15.20 9.32 11.02
N GLU A 111 14.06 8.80 11.47
CA GLU A 111 14.04 7.57 12.27
C GLU A 111 14.34 6.31 11.46
N ARG A 112 14.10 6.30 10.13
CA ARG A 112 14.32 5.13 9.28
C ARG A 112 15.73 5.10 8.75
N ARG A 113 16.39 3.99 9.02
CA ARG A 113 17.78 3.73 8.57
C ARG A 113 17.79 2.72 7.43
N THR A 114 18.91 2.68 6.70
CA THR A 114 19.08 1.76 5.57
C THR A 114 18.91 0.28 5.94
N GLU A 115 19.08 -0.08 7.21
CA GLU A 115 18.93 -1.44 7.72
C GLU A 115 17.48 -1.78 8.10
N ASP A 116 16.63 -0.78 8.27
CA ASP A 116 15.24 -0.96 8.69
C ASP A 116 14.39 -1.50 7.55
N GLY A 117 13.43 -2.38 7.89
CA GLY A 117 12.53 -2.99 6.91
C GLY A 117 11.54 -2.03 6.26
N ASP A 118 11.35 -0.84 6.84
CA ASP A 118 10.50 0.24 6.33
C ASP A 118 11.29 1.39 5.68
N PHE A 119 12.60 1.20 5.44
CA PHE A 119 13.40 2.13 4.66
C PHE A 119 12.93 2.16 3.20
N GLY A 120 12.78 3.35 2.64
CA GLY A 120 12.29 3.55 1.27
C GLY A 120 10.77 3.45 1.13
N VAL A 121 10.03 3.32 2.23
CA VAL A 121 8.57 3.25 2.21
C VAL A 121 7.95 4.63 2.08
N LEU A 122 7.08 4.79 1.08
CA LEU A 122 6.24 5.96 0.85
C LEU A 122 4.80 5.68 1.29
N ARG A 123 4.13 6.72 1.78
CA ARG A 123 2.68 6.71 1.99
C ARG A 123 1.98 7.25 0.74
N LEU A 124 1.07 6.46 0.17
CA LEU A 124 0.29 6.84 -1.00
C LEU A 124 -0.99 7.62 -0.65
N GLY A 125 -1.53 7.40 0.53
CA GLY A 125 -2.76 8.02 0.99
C GLY A 125 -3.59 7.08 1.85
N MET A 126 -4.90 7.27 1.90
CA MET A 126 -5.84 6.45 2.68
C MET A 126 -6.64 5.54 1.77
N GLY A 127 -6.72 4.27 2.11
CA GLY A 127 -7.45 3.28 1.31
C GLY A 127 -7.89 2.07 2.13
N ALA A 128 -7.89 0.90 1.50
CA ALA A 128 -8.19 -0.37 2.14
C ALA A 128 -7.01 -1.33 1.95
N LEU A 129 -6.61 -1.99 3.03
CA LEU A 129 -5.58 -3.03 3.02
C LEU A 129 -6.15 -4.37 3.51
N PRO A 130 -5.57 -5.50 3.11
CA PRO A 130 -5.92 -6.78 3.68
C PRO A 130 -5.79 -6.78 5.21
N SER A 131 -6.73 -7.44 5.86
CA SER A 131 -6.74 -7.58 7.31
C SER A 131 -5.75 -8.65 7.78
N THR A 132 -5.16 -8.46 8.94
CA THR A 132 -4.35 -9.47 9.62
C THR A 132 -5.19 -10.62 10.21
N VAL A 133 -6.49 -10.42 10.37
CA VAL A 133 -7.42 -11.43 10.89
C VAL A 133 -8.51 -11.65 9.85
N VAL A 134 -8.49 -12.81 9.22
CA VAL A 134 -9.48 -13.22 8.22
C VAL A 134 -10.26 -14.41 8.72
N TYR A 135 -11.58 -14.31 8.71
CA TYR A 135 -12.47 -15.44 8.99
C TYR A 135 -12.88 -16.13 7.69
N THR A 136 -12.98 -17.44 7.75
CA THR A 136 -13.44 -18.26 6.63
C THR A 136 -14.65 -19.08 7.07
N VAL A 137 -15.61 -19.25 6.16
CA VAL A 137 -16.75 -20.12 6.35
C VAL A 137 -16.54 -21.31 5.40
N GLN A 138 -16.40 -22.51 5.98
CA GLN A 138 -16.25 -23.75 5.20
C GLN A 138 -17.60 -24.16 4.64
N ASP A 139 -17.60 -24.70 3.41
CA ASP A 139 -18.77 -25.28 2.73
C ASP A 139 -20.01 -24.38 2.70
N ALA A 140 -19.80 -23.06 2.59
CA ALA A 140 -20.89 -22.11 2.47
C ALA A 140 -21.55 -22.21 1.10
N ASP A 141 -22.80 -22.70 1.05
CA ASP A 141 -23.64 -22.55 -0.13
C ASP A 141 -24.12 -21.10 -0.23
N PRO A 142 -23.71 -20.34 -1.27
CA PRO A 142 -24.12 -18.95 -1.45
C PRO A 142 -25.63 -18.76 -1.63
N PHE A 143 -26.35 -19.84 -1.98
CA PHE A 143 -27.80 -19.83 -2.18
C PHE A 143 -28.60 -20.27 -0.94
N THR A 144 -27.93 -20.46 0.20
CA THR A 144 -28.61 -20.87 1.42
C THR A 144 -29.49 -19.76 1.98
N ASP A 145 -30.70 -20.12 2.40
CA ASP A 145 -31.62 -19.19 3.07
C ASP A 145 -31.39 -19.07 4.60
N ASP A 146 -30.38 -19.77 5.13
CA ASP A 146 -30.08 -19.73 6.55
C ASP A 146 -29.54 -18.32 6.95
N PRO A 147 -30.27 -17.58 7.79
CA PRO A 147 -29.86 -16.23 8.21
C PRO A 147 -28.57 -16.25 9.04
N GLN A 148 -28.27 -17.34 9.75
CA GLN A 148 -27.06 -17.46 10.55
C GLN A 148 -25.84 -17.66 9.66
N LEU A 149 -25.95 -18.49 8.63
CA LEU A 149 -24.89 -18.69 7.68
C LEU A 149 -24.61 -17.41 6.87
N ARG A 150 -25.66 -16.69 6.47
CA ARG A 150 -25.50 -15.37 5.81
C ARG A 150 -24.79 -14.35 6.71
N ALA A 151 -25.10 -14.34 8.01
CA ALA A 151 -24.41 -13.46 8.96
C ALA A 151 -22.94 -13.85 9.13
N ALA A 152 -22.61 -15.14 9.12
CA ALA A 152 -21.23 -15.62 9.18
C ALA A 152 -20.47 -15.27 7.89
N MET A 153 -21.08 -15.46 6.71
CA MET A 153 -20.50 -15.10 5.42
C MET A 153 -20.20 -13.59 5.37
N LYS A 154 -21.15 -12.77 5.80
CA LYS A 154 -20.93 -11.32 5.89
C LYS A 154 -19.76 -10.98 6.82
N LEU A 155 -19.69 -11.58 7.99
CA LEU A 155 -18.55 -11.38 8.91
C LEU A 155 -17.23 -11.81 8.28
N ALA A 156 -17.22 -12.90 7.52
CA ALA A 156 -16.05 -13.37 6.80
C ALA A 156 -15.62 -12.37 5.72
N ASP A 157 -16.56 -11.82 4.94
CA ASP A 157 -16.27 -10.80 3.94
C ASP A 157 -15.78 -9.49 4.58
N ASP A 158 -16.45 -9.01 5.64
CA ASP A 158 -16.06 -7.80 6.38
C ASP A 158 -14.68 -7.97 7.04
N SER A 159 -14.22 -9.20 7.31
CA SER A 159 -12.93 -9.48 7.91
C SER A 159 -11.75 -9.41 6.93
N ARG A 160 -11.98 -9.42 5.61
CA ARG A 160 -10.91 -9.50 4.60
C ARG A 160 -10.10 -8.24 4.49
N PHE A 161 -10.73 -7.08 4.65
CA PHE A 161 -10.11 -5.77 4.42
C PHE A 161 -10.36 -4.81 5.57
N VAL A 162 -9.35 -4.00 5.85
CA VAL A 162 -9.45 -2.86 6.77
C VAL A 162 -9.54 -1.59 5.92
N ALA A 163 -10.66 -0.88 6.02
CA ALA A 163 -10.84 0.41 5.39
C ALA A 163 -10.20 1.54 6.23
N ASP A 164 -10.02 2.70 5.61
CA ASP A 164 -9.47 3.91 6.24
C ASP A 164 -8.11 3.65 6.92
N ILE A 165 -7.20 3.08 6.16
CA ILE A 165 -5.84 2.76 6.58
C ILE A 165 -4.83 3.36 5.59
N PRO A 166 -3.67 3.87 6.04
CA PRO A 166 -2.61 4.30 5.15
C PRO A 166 -2.17 3.19 4.20
N VAL A 167 -2.23 3.47 2.90
CA VAL A 167 -1.66 2.60 1.86
C VAL A 167 -0.22 3.01 1.64
N ILE A 168 0.67 2.05 1.58
CA ILE A 168 2.11 2.26 1.48
C ILE A 168 2.70 1.53 0.28
N LEU A 169 3.81 2.04 -0.22
CA LEU A 169 4.62 1.50 -1.31
C LEU A 169 6.08 1.56 -0.89
N THR A 170 6.86 0.52 -1.11
CA THR A 170 8.31 0.59 -0.94
C THR A 170 9.02 0.85 -2.27
N LEU A 171 9.98 1.77 -2.25
CA LEU A 171 10.88 2.04 -3.37
C LEU A 171 12.12 1.13 -3.35
N ARG A 172 12.40 0.53 -2.20
CA ARG A 172 13.53 -0.37 -2.02
C ARG A 172 13.09 -1.80 -2.28
N GLN A 173 13.88 -2.53 -3.05
CA GLN A 173 13.68 -3.95 -3.25
C GLN A 173 13.73 -4.68 -1.90
N PRO A 174 12.69 -5.42 -1.52
CA PRO A 174 12.74 -6.21 -0.31
C PRO A 174 13.87 -7.26 -0.43
N PRO A 175 14.60 -7.54 0.66
CA PRO A 175 15.60 -8.59 0.64
C PRO A 175 14.94 -9.90 0.20
N GLU A 176 15.60 -10.61 -0.71
CA GLU A 176 15.14 -11.96 -1.08
C GLU A 176 15.15 -12.84 0.16
N GLU A 177 14.00 -13.39 0.51
CA GLU A 177 13.93 -14.43 1.53
C GLU A 177 14.81 -15.58 1.08
N ARG A 178 15.91 -15.84 1.81
CA ARG A 178 16.75 -17.00 1.54
C ARG A 178 15.90 -18.25 1.61
N LYS A 179 15.73 -18.91 0.48
CA LYS A 179 15.09 -20.23 0.38
C LYS A 179 16.04 -21.32 0.88
N ASP A 180 16.57 -21.16 2.09
CA ASP A 180 17.58 -22.10 2.62
C ASP A 180 16.95 -23.40 3.16
N GLU A 181 15.64 -23.50 3.26
CA GLU A 181 14.94 -24.76 3.53
C GLU A 181 13.64 -24.75 2.69
N ALA A 182 13.60 -25.58 1.65
CA ALA A 182 12.38 -25.80 0.88
C ALA A 182 11.35 -26.49 1.81
N PRO A 183 10.30 -25.79 2.26
CA PRO A 183 9.22 -26.43 3.00
C PRO A 183 8.50 -27.42 2.07
N ASP A 184 7.98 -28.49 2.65
CA ASP A 184 7.23 -29.53 1.92
C ASP A 184 6.09 -28.86 1.13
N GLU A 185 5.92 -29.17 -0.17
CA GLU A 185 4.97 -28.52 -1.09
C GLU A 185 3.53 -28.38 -0.52
N ARG A 186 3.16 -29.26 0.42
CA ARG A 186 1.86 -29.24 1.12
C ARG A 186 1.81 -28.19 2.23
N GLU A 187 2.94 -27.87 2.86
CA GLU A 187 3.03 -26.80 3.86
C GLU A 187 3.12 -25.44 3.17
N GLU A 188 3.74 -25.34 1.98
CA GLU A 188 3.74 -24.11 1.17
C GLU A 188 2.33 -23.73 0.71
N GLU A 189 1.50 -24.67 0.25
CA GLU A 189 0.10 -24.36 -0.11
C GLU A 189 -0.76 -23.96 1.11
N ALA A 190 -0.54 -24.58 2.26
CA ALA A 190 -1.26 -24.24 3.49
C ALA A 190 -0.78 -22.90 4.06
N GLN A 191 0.51 -22.63 4.02
CA GLN A 191 1.11 -21.36 4.45
C GLN A 191 0.83 -20.23 3.45
N ALA A 192 0.83 -20.48 2.15
CA ALA A 192 0.43 -19.51 1.14
C ALA A 192 -1.06 -19.12 1.24
N LYS A 193 -1.92 -20.05 1.65
CA LYS A 193 -3.34 -19.78 1.95
C LYS A 193 -3.55 -19.10 3.31
N ALA A 194 -2.70 -19.39 4.30
CA ALA A 194 -2.77 -18.79 5.63
C ALA A 194 -2.00 -17.47 5.74
N GLN A 195 -0.94 -17.31 4.97
CA GLN A 195 -0.14 -16.10 4.83
C GLN A 195 -0.47 -15.40 3.51
N GLN A 196 -1.66 -14.85 3.39
CA GLN A 196 -1.82 -13.61 2.65
C GLN A 196 -1.12 -12.50 3.47
N VAL A 197 0.19 -12.67 3.67
CA VAL A 197 1.05 -11.60 4.17
C VAL A 197 0.79 -10.43 3.25
N VAL A 198 0.33 -9.33 3.81
CA VAL A 198 0.15 -8.07 3.11
C VAL A 198 1.54 -7.64 2.67
N ARG A 199 2.02 -8.17 1.53
CA ARG A 199 3.29 -7.73 0.96
C ARG A 199 3.10 -6.28 0.55
N THR A 200 3.87 -5.41 1.16
CA THR A 200 3.96 -4.01 0.74
C THR A 200 4.31 -4.01 -0.75
N PRO A 201 3.53 -3.34 -1.61
CA PRO A 201 3.87 -3.25 -3.02
C PRO A 201 5.24 -2.60 -3.16
N TYR A 202 6.00 -3.06 -4.13
CA TYR A 202 7.33 -2.57 -4.46
C TYR A 202 7.33 -2.01 -5.87
N ALA A 203 7.97 -0.85 -6.05
CA ALA A 203 8.29 -0.31 -7.36
C ALA A 203 9.45 0.67 -7.24
N HIS A 204 10.58 0.41 -7.89
CA HIS A 204 11.68 1.38 -7.98
C HIS A 204 11.53 2.34 -9.15
N ALA A 205 10.70 2.02 -10.14
CA ALA A 205 10.34 2.87 -11.26
C ALA A 205 8.84 3.16 -11.25
N LEU A 206 8.48 4.38 -10.86
CA LEU A 206 7.10 4.79 -10.59
C LEU A 206 6.73 6.00 -11.47
N ALA A 207 5.53 5.99 -12.06
CA ALA A 207 4.97 7.18 -12.73
C ALA A 207 3.78 7.74 -11.94
N LEU A 208 3.76 9.06 -11.79
CA LEU A 208 2.63 9.84 -11.28
C LEU A 208 1.96 10.50 -12.48
N ALA A 209 0.69 10.17 -12.74
CA ALA A 209 -0.04 10.64 -13.89
C ALA A 209 -1.31 11.39 -13.51
N GLY A 210 -1.61 12.51 -14.15
CA GLY A 210 -2.84 13.27 -13.93
C GLY A 210 -2.71 14.76 -14.19
N GLU A 211 -3.70 15.53 -13.71
CA GLU A 211 -3.71 16.97 -13.82
C GLU A 211 -2.51 17.61 -13.10
N ARG A 212 -1.88 18.60 -13.70
CA ARG A 212 -0.66 19.28 -13.23
C ARG A 212 -0.70 19.61 -11.72
N VAL A 213 -1.72 20.33 -11.29
CA VAL A 213 -1.84 20.78 -9.90
C VAL A 213 -1.96 19.59 -8.93
N ALA A 214 -2.69 18.56 -9.34
CA ALA A 214 -2.88 17.35 -8.56
C ALA A 214 -1.58 16.54 -8.41
N VAL A 215 -0.88 16.34 -9.54
CA VAL A 215 0.39 15.59 -9.58
C VAL A 215 1.47 16.27 -8.75
N TYR A 216 1.66 17.60 -8.90
CA TYR A 216 2.66 18.32 -8.09
C TYR A 216 2.30 18.34 -6.60
N GLY A 217 1.02 18.55 -6.26
CA GLY A 217 0.57 18.51 -4.87
C GLY A 217 0.82 17.14 -4.22
N TYR A 218 0.58 16.09 -4.99
CA TYR A 218 0.82 14.73 -4.56
C TYR A 218 2.31 14.40 -4.46
N ALA A 219 3.10 14.77 -5.46
CA ALA A 219 4.56 14.58 -5.44
C ALA A 219 5.20 15.28 -4.23
N ARG A 220 4.76 16.52 -3.91
CA ARG A 220 5.21 17.23 -2.70
C ARG A 220 4.87 16.46 -1.42
N ALA A 221 3.68 15.86 -1.32
CA ALA A 221 3.30 15.06 -0.17
C ALA A 221 4.17 13.79 -0.03
N LEU A 222 4.45 13.10 -1.13
CA LEU A 222 5.32 11.92 -1.14
C LEU A 222 6.75 12.27 -0.72
N LEU A 223 7.32 13.34 -1.29
CA LEU A 223 8.68 13.77 -0.98
C LEU A 223 8.80 14.31 0.44
N ALA A 224 7.78 15.03 0.95
CA ALA A 224 7.74 15.48 2.34
C ALA A 224 7.75 14.28 3.31
N HIS A 225 6.93 13.26 3.05
CA HIS A 225 6.96 12.04 3.84
C HIS A 225 8.33 11.36 3.76
N PHE A 226 8.92 11.25 2.58
CA PHE A 226 10.24 10.64 2.39
C PHE A 226 11.32 11.38 3.17
N THR A 227 11.43 12.70 3.03
CA THR A 227 12.50 13.52 3.63
C THR A 227 12.39 13.64 5.15
N VAL A 228 11.19 13.55 5.71
CA VAL A 228 11.01 13.59 7.17
C VAL A 228 11.49 12.29 7.83
N PHE A 229 11.29 11.16 7.19
CA PHE A 229 11.61 9.86 7.80
C PHE A 229 12.99 9.31 7.43
N HIS A 230 13.59 9.73 6.32
CA HIS A 230 14.91 9.28 5.89
C HIS A 230 15.96 10.36 6.11
N SER A 231 17.13 9.97 6.60
CA SER A 231 18.25 10.89 6.81
C SER A 231 18.87 11.32 5.46
N PRO A 232 19.32 12.58 5.33
CA PRO A 232 20.10 12.99 4.16
C PRO A 232 21.44 12.26 4.01
N LEU A 233 21.91 11.59 5.05
CA LEU A 233 23.08 10.71 5.00
C LEU A 233 22.76 9.35 4.36
N ASP A 234 21.51 8.88 4.56
CA ASP A 234 21.06 7.56 4.11
C ASP A 234 20.29 7.64 2.76
N ALA A 235 19.83 8.84 2.37
CA ALA A 235 19.09 9.04 1.12
C ALA A 235 19.40 10.39 0.48
N ARG A 236 19.50 10.43 -0.85
CA ARG A 236 19.73 11.62 -1.66
C ARG A 236 18.64 11.78 -2.70
N ILE A 237 18.23 13.02 -2.95
CA ILE A 237 17.22 13.35 -3.96
C ILE A 237 17.89 14.10 -5.11
N TYR A 238 17.69 13.57 -6.30
CA TYR A 238 18.09 14.18 -7.56
C TYR A 238 16.84 14.55 -8.34
N GLY A 239 16.92 15.57 -9.16
CA GLY A 239 15.79 15.97 -9.96
C GLY A 239 16.16 16.61 -11.29
N VAL A 240 15.32 16.38 -12.30
CA VAL A 240 15.41 17.05 -13.56
C VAL A 240 14.03 17.50 -14.02
N ALA A 241 13.93 18.76 -14.44
CA ALA A 241 12.68 19.37 -14.88
C ALA A 241 12.93 20.39 -15.98
N GLN A 242 11.89 20.70 -16.77
CA GLN A 242 11.96 21.78 -17.73
C GLN A 242 12.12 23.14 -17.02
N LYS A 243 11.35 23.35 -15.94
CA LYS A 243 11.29 24.61 -15.18
C LYS A 243 11.52 24.41 -13.70
N ASP A 244 12.11 25.42 -13.08
CA ASP A 244 12.44 25.44 -11.67
C ASP A 244 11.24 25.78 -10.72
N ALA A 245 10.23 26.48 -11.25
CA ALA A 245 9.18 27.11 -10.44
C ALA A 245 8.47 26.20 -9.44
N GLU A 246 8.22 24.93 -9.84
CA GLU A 246 7.56 23.96 -8.97
C GLU A 246 8.52 23.22 -8.02
N TRP A 247 9.85 23.37 -8.23
CA TRP A 247 10.88 22.58 -7.55
C TRP A 247 11.87 23.40 -6.70
N ARG A 248 11.79 24.74 -6.72
CA ARG A 248 12.70 25.60 -5.93
C ARG A 248 12.78 25.23 -4.43
N TRP A 249 11.67 24.79 -3.88
CA TRP A 249 11.62 24.32 -2.50
C TRP A 249 12.49 23.08 -2.26
N ALA A 250 12.61 22.21 -3.26
CA ALA A 250 13.39 20.97 -3.15
C ALA A 250 14.89 21.25 -3.08
N LEU A 251 15.36 22.38 -3.65
CA LEU A 251 16.75 22.82 -3.53
C LEU A 251 17.16 23.14 -2.08
N ALA A 252 16.20 23.53 -1.24
CA ALA A 252 16.45 23.83 0.17
C ALA A 252 16.51 22.57 1.04
N LEU A 253 16.11 21.41 0.53
CA LEU A 253 16.15 20.17 1.30
C LEU A 253 17.60 19.71 1.54
N PRO A 254 17.93 19.26 2.75
CA PRO A 254 19.26 18.68 3.02
C PRO A 254 19.61 17.49 2.13
N HIS A 255 18.57 16.76 1.65
CA HIS A 255 18.70 15.61 0.74
C HIS A 255 19.14 16.00 -0.66
N SER A 256 18.94 17.27 -1.05
CA SER A 256 19.31 17.83 -2.34
C SER A 256 20.63 18.59 -2.31
N GLN A 257 21.29 18.66 -1.15
CA GLN A 257 22.58 19.35 -0.98
C GLN A 257 23.72 18.33 -1.04
N GLY A 258 24.37 18.20 -2.18
CA GLY A 258 25.56 17.37 -2.39
C GLY A 258 26.83 18.19 -2.48
N GLU A 259 28.00 17.54 -2.47
CA GLU A 259 29.33 18.17 -2.54
C GLU A 259 29.55 19.02 -3.81
N HIS A 260 28.74 18.81 -4.84
CA HIS A 260 28.92 19.46 -6.15
C HIS A 260 27.68 20.19 -6.67
N ASN A 261 26.72 20.59 -5.85
CA ASN A 261 25.52 21.39 -6.18
C ASN A 261 24.68 20.99 -7.42
N ALA A 262 24.96 19.84 -8.03
CA ALA A 262 24.37 19.39 -9.30
C ALA A 262 23.30 18.31 -9.13
N GLN A 263 22.56 18.31 -7.99
CA GLN A 263 21.50 17.32 -7.77
C GLN A 263 20.19 17.68 -8.50
N TRP A 264 20.03 18.93 -8.94
CA TRP A 264 18.88 19.38 -9.71
C TRP A 264 19.33 20.04 -10.99
N CYS A 265 18.70 19.67 -12.11
CA CYS A 265 18.91 20.26 -13.42
C CYS A 265 17.59 20.83 -13.94
N PHE A 266 17.62 22.12 -14.31
CA PHE A 266 16.49 22.82 -14.92
C PHE A 266 16.88 23.28 -16.32
N LEU A 267 16.14 22.86 -17.35
CA LEU A 267 16.49 23.10 -18.73
C LEU A 267 16.26 24.54 -19.16
N ASP A 268 15.24 25.21 -18.59
CA ASP A 268 14.91 26.61 -18.85
C ASP A 268 15.61 27.58 -17.87
N ALA A 269 16.57 27.10 -17.07
CA ALA A 269 17.33 27.98 -16.20
C ALA A 269 18.21 28.92 -17.09
N PRO A 270 18.26 30.24 -16.75
CA PRO A 270 19.24 31.11 -17.41
C PRO A 270 20.65 30.58 -17.11
N PRO A 271 21.59 30.66 -18.02
CA PRO A 271 22.98 30.31 -17.73
C PRO A 271 23.46 31.11 -16.53
N ASP A 272 24.09 30.43 -15.57
CA ASP A 272 24.69 31.08 -14.39
C ASP A 272 25.68 32.15 -14.89
N ASP A 273 25.57 33.35 -14.26
CA ASP A 273 26.25 34.54 -14.69
C ASP A 273 27.79 34.41 -14.72
N GLU A 274 28.37 34.80 -15.87
CA GLU A 274 29.52 35.65 -16.08
C GLU A 274 30.95 35.12 -15.87
N ASP A 275 31.30 33.97 -15.33
CA ASP A 275 32.73 33.67 -15.08
C ASP A 275 33.30 32.34 -15.67
N GLU A 276 32.57 31.56 -16.40
CA GLU A 276 33.17 30.47 -17.18
C GLU A 276 33.43 30.91 -18.63
N VAL A 277 34.69 31.25 -18.91
CA VAL A 277 35.23 31.29 -20.28
C VAL A 277 35.06 29.88 -20.85
N VAL A 278 33.96 29.70 -21.58
CA VAL A 278 33.68 28.46 -22.31
C VAL A 278 34.80 28.29 -23.35
N SER A 279 35.69 27.36 -23.12
CA SER A 279 36.60 26.87 -24.14
C SER A 279 35.74 26.22 -25.21
N GLU A 280 35.92 26.66 -26.46
CA GLU A 280 35.13 26.30 -27.68
C GLU A 280 35.17 24.81 -28.05
N ASP A 281 35.71 23.92 -27.23
CA ASP A 281 36.02 22.53 -27.58
C ASP A 281 35.28 21.47 -26.77
N GLU A 282 34.09 21.68 -26.30
CA GLU A 282 33.11 20.63 -25.89
C GLU A 282 31.95 21.31 -25.16
N GLU A 283 30.83 21.53 -25.89
CA GLU A 283 29.57 22.00 -25.34
C GLU A 283 28.92 20.94 -24.41
N GLU A 284 29.51 20.71 -23.25
CA GLU A 284 28.88 19.89 -22.22
C GLU A 284 27.74 20.69 -21.56
N THR A 285 26.51 20.45 -21.99
CA THR A 285 25.34 21.11 -21.42
C THR A 285 25.16 20.73 -19.92
N PRO A 286 24.55 21.60 -19.08
CA PRO A 286 24.21 21.26 -17.70
C PRO A 286 23.42 19.94 -17.60
N TYR A 287 22.59 19.63 -18.56
CA TYR A 287 21.81 18.41 -18.67
C TYR A 287 22.69 17.17 -18.90
N THR A 288 23.64 17.24 -19.84
CA THR A 288 24.55 16.10 -20.08
C THR A 288 25.47 15.85 -18.89
N ARG A 289 25.93 16.90 -18.22
CA ARG A 289 26.72 16.82 -16.99
C ARG A 289 25.94 16.18 -15.85
N PHE A 290 24.65 16.52 -15.71
CA PHE A 290 23.74 15.93 -14.72
C PHE A 290 23.56 14.44 -14.96
N LEU A 291 23.25 14.01 -16.19
CA LEU A 291 23.10 12.58 -16.52
C LEU A 291 24.39 11.80 -16.35
N GLU A 292 25.54 12.38 -16.70
CA GLU A 292 26.86 11.76 -16.50
C GLU A 292 27.14 11.56 -15.00
N GLY A 293 26.76 12.52 -14.16
CA GLY A 293 26.86 12.38 -12.69
C GLY A 293 26.05 11.21 -12.16
N ILE A 294 24.81 11.03 -12.62
CA ILE A 294 23.96 9.89 -12.27
C ILE A 294 24.57 8.59 -12.79
N ARG A 295 24.99 8.55 -14.05
CA ARG A 295 25.63 7.38 -14.68
C ARG A 295 26.84 6.93 -13.87
N ARG A 296 27.73 7.86 -13.52
CA ARG A 296 28.93 7.58 -12.72
C ARG A 296 28.56 7.01 -11.34
N THR A 297 27.56 7.59 -10.69
CA THR A 297 27.08 7.13 -9.39
C THR A 297 26.51 5.70 -9.48
N LEU A 298 25.69 5.41 -10.47
CA LEU A 298 25.12 4.07 -10.67
C LEU A 298 26.18 3.02 -11.06
N ALA A 299 27.13 3.39 -11.93
CA ALA A 299 28.25 2.52 -12.28
C ALA A 299 29.13 2.18 -11.07
N GLN A 300 29.42 3.16 -10.22
CA GLN A 300 30.16 2.94 -8.98
C GLN A 300 29.43 1.99 -8.04
N ARG A 301 28.11 2.11 -7.92
CA ARG A 301 27.28 1.19 -7.11
C ARG A 301 27.30 -0.24 -7.65
N LYS A 302 27.22 -0.38 -8.97
CA LYS A 302 27.28 -1.67 -9.63
C LYS A 302 28.60 -2.38 -9.33
N LEU A 303 29.72 -1.69 -9.47
CA LEU A 303 31.05 -2.23 -9.12
C LEU A 303 31.12 -2.67 -7.65
N GLN A 304 30.58 -1.88 -6.72
CA GLN A 304 30.58 -2.26 -5.30
C GLN A 304 29.70 -3.50 -5.00
N LEU A 305 28.60 -3.69 -5.74
CA LEU A 305 27.80 -4.90 -5.60
C LEU A 305 28.55 -6.13 -6.14
N GLU A 306 29.20 -6.03 -7.30
CA GLU A 306 30.00 -7.10 -7.90
C GLU A 306 31.15 -7.49 -6.96
N GLU A 307 31.89 -6.53 -6.40
CA GLU A 307 32.94 -6.76 -5.40
C GLU A 307 32.42 -7.44 -4.12
N ARG A 308 31.18 -7.11 -3.70
CA ARG A 308 30.55 -7.72 -2.53
C ARG A 308 30.19 -9.18 -2.77
N ASP A 309 29.68 -9.50 -3.95
CA ASP A 309 29.32 -10.88 -4.31
C ASP A 309 30.57 -11.77 -4.42
N ASP A 310 31.66 -11.27 -4.98
CA ASP A 310 32.93 -11.96 -5.04
C ASP A 310 33.53 -12.20 -3.65
N ASN A 311 33.46 -11.22 -2.75
CA ASN A 311 33.98 -11.32 -1.39
C ASN A 311 33.10 -12.15 -0.44
N SER A 312 31.81 -12.30 -0.71
CA SER A 312 30.90 -13.13 0.09
C SER A 312 31.28 -14.62 0.02
N GLN A 313 31.95 -15.04 -1.06
CA GLN A 313 32.51 -16.37 -1.20
C GLN A 313 33.83 -16.56 -0.40
N GLY A 314 34.46 -15.47 0.05
CA GLY A 314 35.75 -15.49 0.75
C GLY A 314 35.73 -15.36 2.28
N GLY A 315 34.55 -15.19 2.89
CA GLY A 315 34.39 -15.22 4.36
C GLY A 315 34.94 -14.01 5.14
N LEU A 316 35.40 -12.96 4.46
CA LEU A 316 35.87 -11.72 5.09
C LEU A 316 34.72 -10.68 5.07
N SER A 317 34.12 -10.47 6.24
CA SER A 317 33.14 -9.39 6.47
C SER A 317 33.83 -8.03 6.38
N ASN A 318 33.96 -7.48 5.18
CA ASN A 318 34.26 -6.07 5.02
C ASN A 318 32.98 -5.27 5.31
N GLN A 319 33.08 -4.27 6.20
CA GLN A 319 32.03 -3.27 6.38
C GLN A 319 31.87 -2.53 5.04
N ALA A 320 30.88 -2.97 4.25
CA ALA A 320 30.54 -2.32 3.00
C ALA A 320 30.11 -0.89 3.33
N VAL A 321 30.75 0.10 2.73
CA VAL A 321 30.29 1.49 2.74
C VAL A 321 28.91 1.48 2.13
N THR A 322 27.88 1.69 2.94
CA THR A 322 26.50 1.80 2.46
C THR A 322 26.36 3.15 1.78
N LEU A 323 26.27 3.14 0.44
CA LEU A 323 25.99 4.35 -0.31
C LEU A 323 24.55 4.83 -0.01
N PRO A 324 24.32 6.15 0.09
CA PRO A 324 22.98 6.69 0.29
C PRO A 324 22.03 6.24 -0.81
N PHE A 325 20.79 5.90 -0.46
CA PHE A 325 19.75 5.59 -1.44
C PHE A 325 19.53 6.77 -2.39
N LEU A 326 19.43 6.51 -3.69
CA LEU A 326 19.23 7.53 -4.71
C LEU A 326 17.76 7.59 -5.12
N LEU A 327 17.10 8.72 -4.89
CA LEU A 327 15.76 8.99 -5.41
C LEU A 327 15.85 10.03 -6.52
N LEU A 328 15.55 9.64 -7.76
CA LEU A 328 15.50 10.53 -8.91
C LEU A 328 14.05 10.96 -9.19
N VAL A 329 13.84 12.25 -9.33
CA VAL A 329 12.56 12.83 -9.77
C VAL A 329 12.73 13.38 -11.19
N VAL A 330 11.90 12.88 -12.11
CA VAL A 330 11.91 13.30 -13.52
C VAL A 330 10.58 13.95 -13.85
N ASP A 331 10.59 15.24 -14.06
CA ASP A 331 9.38 16.01 -14.37
C ASP A 331 9.17 16.13 -15.89
N LEU A 332 8.25 15.33 -16.41
CA LEU A 332 7.85 15.32 -17.81
C LEU A 332 6.60 16.15 -18.10
N MET A 333 6.03 16.85 -17.11
CA MET A 333 4.77 17.58 -17.26
C MET A 333 4.84 18.65 -18.35
N ASP A 334 5.91 19.43 -18.41
CA ASP A 334 6.12 20.44 -19.46
C ASP A 334 6.76 19.82 -20.71
N ALA A 335 7.69 18.89 -20.55
CA ALA A 335 8.40 18.25 -21.63
C ALA A 335 7.48 17.49 -22.60
N ALA A 336 6.39 16.92 -22.10
CA ALA A 336 5.40 16.22 -22.91
C ALA A 336 4.80 17.08 -24.04
N TYR A 337 4.79 18.41 -23.85
CA TYR A 337 4.26 19.39 -24.81
C TYR A 337 5.35 20.22 -25.53
N ALA A 338 6.60 20.14 -25.05
CA ALA A 338 7.74 20.85 -25.68
C ALA A 338 8.35 20.01 -26.80
N ALA A 339 8.28 20.49 -28.05
CA ALA A 339 8.70 19.72 -29.22
C ALA A 339 10.19 19.31 -29.19
N ASN A 340 11.05 20.15 -28.61
CA ASN A 340 12.51 19.99 -28.60
C ASN A 340 13.10 19.70 -27.21
N SER A 341 12.28 19.33 -26.24
CA SER A 341 12.81 19.02 -24.91
C SER A 341 13.56 17.67 -24.91
N PRO A 342 14.83 17.65 -24.48
CA PRO A 342 15.60 16.41 -24.38
C PRO A 342 14.99 15.42 -23.32
N LEU A 343 14.14 15.92 -22.41
CA LEU A 343 13.46 15.07 -21.43
C LEU A 343 12.46 14.08 -22.06
N ARG A 344 12.01 14.32 -23.32
CA ARG A 344 11.08 13.39 -23.99
C ARG A 344 11.69 12.04 -24.28
N GLU A 345 13.00 12.00 -24.45
CA GLU A 345 13.76 10.80 -24.77
C GLU A 345 14.66 10.38 -23.61
N ILE A 346 14.45 10.94 -22.42
CA ILE A 346 15.30 10.68 -21.25
C ILE A 346 15.34 9.18 -20.88
N GLU A 347 14.27 8.44 -21.13
CA GLU A 347 14.22 7.00 -20.91
C GLU A 347 15.20 6.20 -21.77
N THR A 348 15.63 6.75 -22.91
CA THR A 348 16.62 6.13 -23.80
C THR A 348 18.06 6.39 -23.38
N ASP A 349 18.28 7.32 -22.44
CA ASP A 349 19.61 7.56 -21.90
C ASP A 349 20.11 6.35 -21.10
N SER A 350 21.40 6.05 -21.24
CA SER A 350 22.00 4.88 -20.60
C SER A 350 21.97 4.91 -19.08
N ALA A 351 21.98 6.09 -18.46
CA ALA A 351 21.85 6.22 -17.00
C ALA A 351 20.44 5.84 -16.54
N LEU A 352 19.42 6.34 -17.25
CA LEU A 352 18.02 6.02 -16.95
C LEU A 352 17.69 4.56 -17.26
N SER A 353 18.16 4.04 -18.41
CA SER A 353 17.99 2.61 -18.75
C SER A 353 18.56 1.71 -17.66
N LEU A 354 19.79 2.00 -17.18
CA LEU A 354 20.40 1.25 -16.08
C LEU A 354 19.58 1.34 -14.77
N LEU A 355 19.04 2.52 -14.47
CA LEU A 355 18.21 2.73 -13.28
C LEU A 355 16.87 2.01 -13.40
N LEU A 356 16.22 2.08 -14.56
CA LEU A 356 14.94 1.42 -14.83
C LEU A 356 15.06 -0.11 -14.78
N GLU A 357 16.16 -0.67 -15.26
CA GLU A 357 16.37 -2.13 -15.26
C GLU A 357 16.85 -2.68 -13.90
N ASN A 358 17.76 -1.95 -13.23
CA ASN A 358 18.49 -2.48 -12.08
C ASN A 358 18.40 -1.60 -10.82
N GLY A 359 17.60 -0.53 -10.84
CA GLY A 359 17.55 0.46 -9.75
C GLY A 359 17.32 -0.16 -8.37
N GLY A 360 16.44 -1.13 -8.26
CA GLY A 360 16.15 -1.81 -7.00
C GLY A 360 17.38 -2.46 -6.37
N GLN A 361 18.21 -3.13 -7.17
CA GLN A 361 19.45 -3.76 -6.72
C GLN A 361 20.53 -2.72 -6.42
N LEU A 362 20.55 -1.63 -7.21
CA LEU A 362 21.50 -0.53 -7.07
C LEU A 362 21.16 0.44 -5.92
N GLY A 363 20.08 0.20 -5.17
CA GLY A 363 19.61 1.12 -4.14
C GLY A 363 19.21 2.47 -4.69
N ALA A 364 18.53 2.46 -5.84
CA ALA A 364 18.05 3.65 -6.54
C ALA A 364 16.60 3.48 -6.99
N ALA A 365 15.86 4.59 -7.04
CA ALA A 365 14.49 4.62 -7.54
C ALA A 365 14.25 5.88 -8.36
N VAL A 366 13.26 5.83 -9.25
CA VAL A 366 12.85 6.97 -10.05
C VAL A 366 11.34 7.20 -9.98
N ILE A 367 10.96 8.47 -9.88
CA ILE A 367 9.57 8.93 -9.93
C ILE A 367 9.42 9.87 -11.14
N PHE A 368 8.63 9.45 -12.11
CA PHE A 368 8.28 10.28 -13.27
C PHE A 368 6.96 11.02 -12.99
N LEU A 369 6.91 12.30 -13.31
CA LEU A 369 5.68 13.08 -13.32
C LEU A 369 5.20 13.26 -14.76
N THR A 370 3.99 12.81 -15.07
CA THR A 370 3.44 12.81 -16.42
C THR A 370 2.03 13.38 -16.47
N PRO A 371 1.62 14.04 -17.57
CA PRO A 371 0.27 14.61 -17.69
C PRO A 371 -0.82 13.54 -17.76
N ASP A 372 -0.50 12.36 -18.24
CA ASP A 372 -1.42 11.23 -18.32
C ASP A 372 -0.64 9.90 -18.36
N ARG A 373 -1.35 8.80 -18.15
CA ARG A 373 -0.77 7.45 -18.13
C ARG A 373 -0.07 7.06 -19.44
N SER A 374 -0.55 7.57 -20.59
CA SER A 374 0.02 7.21 -21.90
C SER A 374 1.39 7.82 -22.15
N LYS A 375 1.78 8.81 -21.33
CA LYS A 375 3.08 9.48 -21.37
C LYS A 375 4.06 8.93 -20.34
N ALA A 376 3.63 7.98 -19.52
CA ALA A 376 4.53 7.30 -18.60
C ALA A 376 5.52 6.42 -19.39
N PRO A 377 6.81 6.40 -19.00
CA PRO A 377 7.79 5.49 -19.59
C PRO A 377 7.31 4.03 -19.49
N SER A 378 7.51 3.29 -20.59
CA SER A 378 7.02 1.90 -20.69
C SER A 378 7.68 0.93 -19.72
N GLN A 379 8.84 1.28 -19.21
CA GLN A 379 9.64 0.51 -18.26
C GLN A 379 9.27 0.78 -16.79
N CYS A 380 8.32 1.70 -16.52
CA CYS A 380 7.81 1.88 -15.16
C CYS A 380 7.14 0.57 -14.67
N GLU A 381 7.41 0.20 -13.43
CA GLU A 381 6.78 -0.97 -12.79
C GLU A 381 5.35 -0.68 -12.32
N ALA A 382 5.09 0.58 -11.95
CA ALA A 382 3.79 1.00 -11.47
C ALA A 382 3.44 2.42 -11.91
N VAL A 383 2.14 2.67 -12.00
CA VAL A 383 1.57 3.99 -12.30
C VAL A 383 0.56 4.35 -11.22
N ILE A 384 0.68 5.57 -10.69
CA ILE A 384 -0.30 6.19 -9.81
C ILE A 384 -1.03 7.28 -10.57
N GLU A 385 -2.29 7.05 -10.89
CA GLU A 385 -3.17 8.05 -11.46
C GLU A 385 -3.77 8.90 -10.35
N VAL A 386 -3.63 10.21 -10.46
CA VAL A 386 -4.09 11.17 -9.46
C VAL A 386 -5.19 12.04 -10.05
N GLU A 387 -6.38 11.98 -9.47
CA GLU A 387 -7.55 12.72 -9.94
C GLU A 387 -8.10 13.60 -8.82
N ARG A 388 -8.52 14.82 -9.18
CA ARG A 388 -9.24 15.72 -8.28
C ARG A 388 -10.74 15.61 -8.52
N THR A 389 -11.45 15.00 -7.59
CA THR A 389 -12.91 14.90 -7.65
C THR A 389 -13.52 16.21 -7.13
N THR A 390 -14.11 17.00 -8.01
CA THR A 390 -14.93 18.15 -7.60
C THR A 390 -16.30 17.65 -7.15
N PRO A 391 -16.73 17.91 -5.91
CA PRO A 391 -18.07 17.56 -5.48
C PRO A 391 -19.10 18.34 -6.32
N PRO A 392 -20.26 17.74 -6.67
CA PRO A 392 -21.26 18.34 -7.56
C PRO A 392 -22.00 19.54 -6.97
N SER A 393 -21.62 20.06 -5.83
CA SER A 393 -22.23 21.22 -5.21
C SER A 393 -21.38 22.46 -5.41
N ASN A 394 -22.03 23.57 -5.83
CA ASN A 394 -21.50 24.92 -6.08
C ASN A 394 -20.79 25.60 -4.90
N ARG A 395 -20.34 24.87 -3.90
CA ARG A 395 -19.49 25.38 -2.83
C ARG A 395 -18.03 25.22 -3.23
N LYS A 396 -17.23 26.29 -3.05
CA LYS A 396 -15.77 26.33 -3.13
C LYS A 396 -15.12 25.41 -2.06
N VAL A 397 -15.39 24.13 -2.16
CA VAL A 397 -14.70 23.11 -1.38
C VAL A 397 -13.58 22.61 -2.29
N ASN A 398 -12.36 22.71 -1.83
CA ASN A 398 -11.22 22.06 -2.50
C ASN A 398 -11.59 20.60 -2.74
N GLY A 399 -11.59 20.17 -4.02
CA GLY A 399 -11.97 18.81 -4.37
C GLY A 399 -11.06 17.81 -3.64
N VAL A 400 -11.64 16.67 -3.26
CA VAL A 400 -10.87 15.59 -2.65
C VAL A 400 -9.97 14.98 -3.71
N LEU A 401 -8.68 14.92 -3.44
CA LEU A 401 -7.73 14.23 -4.28
C LEU A 401 -7.85 12.72 -4.06
N SER A 402 -7.92 11.95 -5.13
CA SER A 402 -7.93 10.50 -5.08
C SER A 402 -6.75 9.94 -5.88
N PHE A 403 -6.27 8.75 -5.49
CA PHE A 403 -5.24 8.03 -6.21
C PHE A 403 -5.71 6.64 -6.63
N ARG A 404 -5.15 6.16 -7.74
CA ARG A 404 -5.30 4.80 -8.26
C ARG A 404 -3.92 4.23 -8.54
N TYR A 405 -3.53 3.23 -7.81
CA TYR A 405 -2.27 2.51 -8.01
C TYR A 405 -2.51 1.26 -8.84
N ALA A 406 -1.79 1.12 -9.94
CA ALA A 406 -1.79 -0.05 -10.79
C ALA A 406 -0.36 -0.46 -11.16
N GLU A 407 -0.07 -1.75 -11.07
CA GLU A 407 1.17 -2.33 -11.58
C GLU A 407 1.10 -2.43 -13.11
N VAL A 408 2.20 -2.17 -13.79
CA VAL A 408 2.27 -2.26 -15.25
C VAL A 408 2.20 -3.73 -15.66
N GLY A 409 1.43 -4.02 -16.72
CA GLY A 409 1.16 -5.40 -17.14
C GLY A 409 -0.01 -6.08 -16.42
N VAL A 410 -0.53 -5.49 -15.34
CA VAL A 410 -1.72 -5.96 -14.64
C VAL A 410 -2.88 -4.99 -14.94
N ASN A 411 -3.93 -5.49 -15.58
CA ASN A 411 -5.08 -4.66 -15.98
C ASN A 411 -6.01 -4.27 -14.81
N SER A 412 -5.62 -4.54 -13.57
CA SER A 412 -6.44 -4.24 -12.40
C SER A 412 -5.81 -3.17 -11.52
N VAL A 413 -6.63 -2.25 -11.03
CA VAL A 413 -6.23 -1.31 -9.98
C VAL A 413 -6.04 -2.11 -8.69
N ARG A 414 -4.83 -2.06 -8.11
CA ARG A 414 -4.52 -2.78 -6.87
C ARG A 414 -4.96 -2.03 -5.63
N TYR A 415 -4.74 -0.70 -5.63
CA TYR A 415 -5.14 0.18 -4.53
C TYR A 415 -5.79 1.44 -5.08
N LEU A 416 -6.79 1.91 -4.38
CA LEU A 416 -7.45 3.18 -4.63
C LEU A 416 -7.84 3.83 -3.31
N GLY A 417 -7.90 5.16 -3.29
CA GLY A 417 -8.27 5.86 -2.07
C GLY A 417 -8.09 7.37 -2.14
N GLY A 418 -8.17 8.01 -1.00
CA GLY A 418 -7.86 9.43 -0.84
C GLY A 418 -6.36 9.68 -0.87
N ALA A 419 -5.90 10.57 -1.76
CA ALA A 419 -4.50 10.95 -1.87
C ALA A 419 -4.18 12.11 -0.92
N ASP A 420 -3.00 12.05 -0.29
CA ASP A 420 -2.47 13.18 0.45
C ASP A 420 -1.96 14.24 -0.54
N THR A 421 -2.09 15.52 -0.19
CA THR A 421 -1.64 16.62 -1.06
C THR A 421 -1.08 17.79 -0.26
N VAL A 422 -0.08 18.44 -0.83
CA VAL A 422 0.44 19.72 -0.36
C VAL A 422 0.22 20.73 -1.50
N ASP A 423 -0.93 21.41 -1.44
CA ASP A 423 -1.38 22.28 -2.53
C ASP A 423 -0.62 23.61 -2.60
N ARG A 424 -0.05 24.08 -1.49
CA ARG A 424 0.62 25.39 -1.41
C ARG A 424 2.11 25.23 -1.16
N LEU A 425 2.92 25.81 -2.03
CA LEU A 425 4.37 25.89 -1.85
C LEU A 425 4.77 26.61 -0.54
N GLN A 426 3.94 27.52 -0.06
CA GLN A 426 4.16 28.20 1.23
C GLN A 426 4.10 27.27 2.43
N ASP A 427 3.40 26.15 2.34
CA ASP A 427 3.30 25.16 3.42
C ASP A 427 4.54 24.25 3.45
N VAL A 428 5.31 24.19 2.37
CA VAL A 428 6.57 23.42 2.28
C VAL A 428 7.77 24.22 2.79
N ASN A 429 7.72 25.56 2.66
CA ASN A 429 8.83 26.45 3.04
C ASN A 429 8.80 26.87 4.53
N LYS A 430 7.90 26.32 5.32
CA LYS A 430 7.89 26.49 6.77
C LYS A 430 8.69 25.41 7.45
#